data_abc9d55beb4a78faafab6a80ce6f5c1c
#
_entry.id   abc9d55beb4a78faafab6a80ce6f5c1c
#
_cell.length_a   1.000
_cell.length_b   1.000
_cell.length_c   1.000
_cell.angle_alpha   90.00
_cell.angle_beta   90.00
_cell.angle_gamma   90.00
#
_symmetry.space_group_name_H-M   'P 1'
#
loop_
_entity.id
_entity.type
_entity.pdbx_description
1 polymer ?
#
loop_
_entity_poly.entity_id
_entity_poly.type
_entity_poly.pdbx_seq_one_letter_code
_entity_poly.pdbx_strand_id
1 'polypeptide(L)'
;MGRSPLINASITGHMRKFASHCLALWVIGFFNLAHATPPSLQALHHPVPGGVAIVALPGTYRNAPEVTYQTKPVLVVTNERQQWVAVVGLPLDIPLNTQILLVKNAQSVTEVRFEVVDKKYREQRITVNNSRHVNPLPDDMTRITRELALQNKAYQQFSPNLPSNVILDPPVKGPLSSPFGLKRFFNGEPRAPHSGLDFAVPTGTPVHAPAAGKVILTGDYFFNGNTVFIDHGRGLITMYCHLSVIDVQIGDALTRGQVLGKVGATGRVTGAHLHWNVSLNDARVDPAIFIGQFKP
;
A
#
# COMPACT_ATOMS: atom_id res chain seq x y z
N MET A 1 70.10 -48.23 40.16
CA MET A 1 70.84 -49.36 39.62
C MET A 1 70.18 -49.70 38.29
N GLY A 2 70.70 -49.59 37.12
CA GLY A 2 72.04 -49.51 36.58
C GLY A 2 71.88 -49.58 35.09
N ARG A 3 72.48 -48.60 34.44
CA ARG A 3 73.31 -48.68 33.22
C ARG A 3 72.73 -49.15 31.91
N SER A 4 72.85 -48.23 30.98
CA SER A 4 73.05 -48.37 29.52
C SER A 4 74.12 -49.41 29.12
N PRO A 5 74.45 -49.69 27.83
CA PRO A 5 74.59 -48.74 26.71
C PRO A 5 74.32 -49.32 25.31
N LEU A 6 74.21 -48.33 24.33
CA LEU A 6 74.76 -48.24 22.93
C LEU A 6 74.78 -49.45 21.99
N ILE A 7 74.43 -49.33 20.75
CA ILE A 7 75.31 -49.28 19.54
C ILE A 7 74.58 -48.77 18.29
N ASN A 8 75.28 -47.92 17.53
CA ASN A 8 75.04 -47.37 16.21
C ASN A 8 74.88 -48.40 15.10
N ALA A 9 74.12 -48.08 14.10
CA ALA A 9 74.43 -48.29 12.69
C ALA A 9 73.66 -47.40 11.76
N SER A 10 74.41 -46.56 11.04
CA SER A 10 74.02 -45.72 9.94
C SER A 10 73.82 -46.54 8.67
N ILE A 11 72.72 -46.34 7.94
CA ILE A 11 72.61 -46.63 6.51
C ILE A 11 71.86 -45.50 5.81
N THR A 12 72.58 -44.81 4.95
CA THR A 12 72.18 -43.80 4.04
C THR A 12 71.30 -44.41 2.92
N GLY A 13 70.10 -43.87 2.73
CA GLY A 13 69.24 -44.17 1.61
C GLY A 13 68.60 -42.92 1.03
N HIS A 14 69.06 -42.50 -0.13
CA HIS A 14 68.52 -41.41 -0.90
C HIS A 14 67.07 -41.73 -1.38
N MET A 15 66.09 -41.01 -0.92
CA MET A 15 64.76 -40.98 -1.51
C MET A 15 64.42 -39.61 -2.05
N ARG A 16 64.29 -39.54 -3.38
CA ARG A 16 63.88 -38.38 -4.18
C ARG A 16 62.47 -37.99 -3.78
N LYS A 17 62.29 -36.73 -3.30
CA LYS A 17 60.98 -36.09 -3.08
C LYS A 17 60.38 -35.69 -4.40
N PHE A 18 59.32 -36.36 -4.84
CA PHE A 18 58.39 -35.84 -5.86
C PHE A 18 57.45 -34.82 -5.17
N ALA A 19 57.65 -33.57 -5.47
CA ALA A 19 56.71 -32.50 -5.10
C ALA A 19 55.56 -32.50 -6.07
N SER A 20 54.40 -33.04 -5.68
CA SER A 20 53.15 -32.95 -6.45
C SER A 20 52.51 -31.57 -6.11
N HIS A 21 52.55 -30.64 -7.08
CA HIS A 21 51.85 -29.35 -7.00
C HIS A 21 50.40 -29.58 -7.38
N CYS A 22 49.51 -29.72 -6.40
CA CYS A 22 48.07 -29.60 -6.61
C CYS A 22 47.72 -28.11 -6.77
N LEU A 23 47.54 -27.69 -8.00
CA LEU A 23 47.01 -26.37 -8.34
C LEU A 23 45.48 -26.37 -8.04
N ALA A 24 45.06 -25.86 -6.90
CA ALA A 24 43.64 -25.66 -6.58
C ALA A 24 43.15 -24.45 -7.38
N LEU A 25 42.41 -24.69 -8.48
CA LEU A 25 41.65 -23.65 -9.17
C LEU A 25 40.46 -23.24 -8.29
N TRP A 26 40.57 -22.08 -7.64
CA TRP A 26 39.43 -21.40 -7.05
C TRP A 26 38.57 -20.77 -8.16
N VAL A 27 37.48 -21.43 -8.55
CA VAL A 27 36.44 -20.80 -9.36
C VAL A 27 35.67 -19.82 -8.50
N ILE A 28 36.04 -18.54 -8.58
CA ILE A 28 35.26 -17.46 -7.98
C ILE A 28 34.01 -17.30 -8.84
N GLY A 29 32.93 -17.96 -8.43
CA GLY A 29 31.61 -17.73 -9.01
C GLY A 29 31.16 -16.31 -8.65
N PHE A 30 31.21 -15.39 -9.61
CA PHE A 30 30.52 -14.10 -9.49
C PHE A 30 29.02 -14.37 -9.48
N PHE A 31 28.43 -14.49 -8.29
CA PHE A 31 27.00 -14.35 -8.12
C PHE A 31 26.65 -12.92 -8.48
N ASN A 32 26.14 -12.70 -9.68
CA ASN A 32 25.42 -11.48 -10.03
C ASN A 32 24.15 -11.43 -9.14
N LEU A 33 24.26 -10.80 -7.98
CA LEU A 33 23.11 -10.32 -7.24
C LEU A 33 22.46 -9.26 -8.13
N ALA A 34 21.45 -9.66 -8.88
CA ALA A 34 20.56 -8.72 -9.54
C ALA A 34 19.98 -7.83 -8.45
N HIS A 35 20.55 -6.63 -8.27
CA HIS A 35 19.97 -5.62 -7.42
C HIS A 35 18.65 -5.24 -8.08
N ALA A 36 17.53 -5.69 -7.50
CA ALA A 36 16.21 -5.19 -7.88
C ALA A 36 16.26 -3.68 -7.69
N THR A 37 16.12 -2.92 -8.75
CA THR A 37 15.98 -1.46 -8.67
C THR A 37 14.80 -1.16 -7.76
N PRO A 38 14.94 -0.26 -6.77
CA PRO A 38 13.82 0.10 -5.93
C PRO A 38 12.66 0.57 -6.83
N PRO A 39 11.42 0.20 -6.49
CA PRO A 39 10.27 0.57 -7.30
C PRO A 39 10.18 2.09 -7.40
N SER A 40 10.07 2.59 -8.63
CA SER A 40 9.99 4.00 -8.98
C SER A 40 8.60 4.57 -8.67
N LEU A 41 8.52 5.83 -8.23
CA LEU A 41 7.26 6.57 -8.11
C LEU A 41 6.47 6.58 -9.42
N GLN A 42 7.16 6.55 -10.56
CA GLN A 42 6.52 6.48 -11.88
C GLN A 42 5.68 5.20 -12.06
N ALA A 43 5.98 4.12 -11.34
CA ALA A 43 5.16 2.91 -11.36
C ALA A 43 3.74 3.12 -10.81
N LEU A 44 3.50 4.19 -10.06
CA LEU A 44 2.17 4.57 -9.59
C LEU A 44 1.37 5.37 -10.63
N HIS A 45 1.98 5.79 -11.75
CA HIS A 45 1.32 6.66 -12.73
C HIS A 45 0.33 5.89 -13.60
N HIS A 46 -0.92 5.88 -13.17
CA HIS A 46 -2.08 5.35 -13.87
C HIS A 46 -3.22 6.37 -13.81
N PRO A 47 -3.19 7.42 -14.68
CA PRO A 47 -4.15 8.53 -14.64
C PRO A 47 -5.48 8.13 -15.28
N VAL A 48 -6.22 7.25 -14.59
CA VAL A 48 -7.54 6.75 -14.97
C VAL A 48 -8.53 7.05 -13.84
N PRO A 49 -9.85 7.01 -14.05
CA PRO A 49 -10.83 7.06 -12.97
C PRO A 49 -10.47 6.05 -11.86
N GLY A 50 -10.41 6.48 -10.60
CA GLY A 50 -9.93 5.66 -9.49
C GLY A 50 -8.43 5.37 -9.46
N GLY A 51 -7.65 6.02 -10.31
CA GLY A 51 -6.21 5.85 -10.42
C GLY A 51 -5.39 6.92 -9.70
N VAL A 52 -4.11 6.98 -10.06
CA VAL A 52 -3.14 7.94 -9.53
C VAL A 52 -2.41 8.63 -10.68
N ALA A 53 -2.28 9.95 -10.62
CA ALA A 53 -1.42 10.71 -11.52
C ALA A 53 -0.15 11.16 -10.80
N ILE A 54 1.02 10.87 -11.39
CA ILE A 54 2.30 11.45 -10.98
C ILE A 54 2.57 12.61 -11.92
N VAL A 55 2.52 13.84 -11.40
CA VAL A 55 2.61 15.07 -12.19
C VAL A 55 3.87 15.84 -11.80
N ALA A 56 4.79 16.02 -12.75
CA ALA A 56 6.00 16.81 -12.54
C ALA A 56 5.64 18.28 -12.31
N LEU A 57 6.24 18.90 -11.29
CA LEU A 57 6.01 20.29 -10.97
C LEU A 57 7.07 21.16 -11.66
N PRO A 58 6.67 22.22 -12.41
CA PRO A 58 7.62 23.09 -13.09
C PRO A 58 8.33 24.01 -12.10
N GLY A 59 9.57 24.35 -12.41
CA GLY A 59 10.38 25.28 -11.61
C GLY A 59 11.27 24.61 -10.56
N THR A 60 11.98 25.44 -9.81
CA THR A 60 12.88 24.99 -8.74
C THR A 60 12.34 25.49 -7.40
N TYR A 61 12.11 24.56 -6.47
CA TYR A 61 11.60 24.85 -5.14
C TYR A 61 12.59 24.35 -4.09
N ARG A 62 12.93 25.22 -3.14
CA ARG A 62 13.79 24.85 -2.00
C ARG A 62 13.07 23.87 -1.06
N ASN A 63 11.76 24.07 -0.89
CA ASN A 63 10.88 23.22 -0.09
C ASN A 63 9.72 22.76 -0.96
N ALA A 64 9.00 21.71 -0.55
CA ALA A 64 7.81 21.25 -1.25
C ALA A 64 6.81 22.38 -1.46
N PRO A 65 6.43 22.72 -2.71
CA PRO A 65 5.40 23.72 -2.96
C PRO A 65 4.02 23.24 -2.47
N GLU A 66 3.14 24.19 -2.19
CA GLU A 66 1.73 23.87 -1.93
C GLU A 66 1.06 23.55 -3.26
N VAL A 67 0.44 22.37 -3.35
CA VAL A 67 -0.31 21.94 -4.52
C VAL A 67 -1.73 21.59 -4.12
N THR A 68 -2.70 22.09 -4.89
CA THR A 68 -4.10 21.72 -4.71
C THR A 68 -4.68 21.15 -6.01
N TYR A 69 -5.58 20.19 -5.84
CA TYR A 69 -6.39 19.61 -6.88
C TYR A 69 -7.85 19.66 -6.46
N GLN A 70 -8.73 20.30 -7.26
CA GLN A 70 -10.14 20.50 -6.90
C GLN A 70 -10.32 21.03 -5.46
N THR A 71 -9.56 22.03 -5.05
CA THR A 71 -9.54 22.62 -3.69
C THR A 71 -8.92 21.76 -2.57
N LYS A 72 -8.55 20.50 -2.84
CA LYS A 72 -7.93 19.59 -1.87
C LYS A 72 -6.41 19.69 -1.93
N PRO A 73 -5.70 19.69 -0.78
CA PRO A 73 -4.25 19.63 -0.78
C PRO A 73 -3.77 18.25 -1.30
N VAL A 74 -2.65 18.25 -2.02
CA VAL A 74 -2.09 17.08 -2.70
C VAL A 74 -0.75 16.71 -2.08
N LEU A 75 -0.46 15.41 -2.01
CA LEU A 75 0.84 14.91 -1.63
C LEU A 75 1.90 15.34 -2.64
N VAL A 76 2.94 16.03 -2.16
CA VAL A 76 4.10 16.45 -2.95
C VAL A 76 5.35 15.81 -2.37
N VAL A 77 6.11 15.12 -3.21
CA VAL A 77 7.36 14.42 -2.86
C VAL A 77 8.41 14.65 -3.95
N THR A 78 9.65 14.26 -3.70
CA THR A 78 10.68 14.20 -4.75
C THR A 78 10.71 12.81 -5.38
N ASN A 79 10.89 12.77 -6.70
CA ASN A 79 11.14 11.52 -7.43
C ASN A 79 12.64 11.12 -7.31
N GLU A 80 13.02 10.03 -7.99
CA GLU A 80 14.38 9.49 -7.98
C GLU A 80 15.41 10.46 -8.61
N ARG A 81 14.95 11.43 -9.40
CA ARG A 81 15.76 12.49 -10.01
C ARG A 81 15.80 13.77 -9.17
N GLN A 82 15.33 13.72 -7.92
CA GLN A 82 15.20 14.87 -7.00
C GLN A 82 14.30 16.00 -7.55
N GLN A 83 13.36 15.67 -8.43
CA GLN A 83 12.37 16.61 -8.95
C GLN A 83 11.10 16.52 -8.12
N TRP A 84 10.49 17.68 -7.82
CA TRP A 84 9.21 17.71 -7.14
C TRP A 84 8.10 17.18 -8.05
N VAL A 85 7.31 16.27 -7.53
CA VAL A 85 6.14 15.71 -8.20
C VAL A 85 4.94 15.73 -7.26
N ALA A 86 3.76 15.96 -7.83
CA ALA A 86 2.49 15.78 -7.15
C ALA A 86 2.00 14.35 -7.36
N VAL A 87 1.58 13.69 -6.29
CA VAL A 87 0.94 12.36 -6.30
C VAL A 87 -0.55 12.58 -6.09
N VAL A 88 -1.33 12.51 -7.17
CA VAL A 88 -2.73 12.93 -7.21
C VAL A 88 -3.64 11.72 -7.27
N GLY A 89 -4.49 11.55 -6.27
CA GLY A 89 -5.58 10.58 -6.30
C GLY A 89 -6.73 11.08 -7.18
N LEU A 90 -7.23 10.21 -8.05
CA LEU A 90 -8.32 10.51 -8.99
C LEU A 90 -9.57 9.74 -8.57
N PRO A 91 -10.71 10.40 -8.28
CA PRO A 91 -11.93 9.69 -7.92
C PRO A 91 -12.51 8.90 -9.10
N LEU A 92 -13.37 7.90 -8.82
CA LEU A 92 -13.97 7.05 -9.84
C LEU A 92 -14.91 7.80 -10.82
N ASP A 93 -15.49 8.91 -10.38
CA ASP A 93 -16.43 9.73 -11.12
C ASP A 93 -15.76 10.94 -11.80
N ILE A 94 -14.42 10.92 -11.91
CA ILE A 94 -13.67 12.02 -12.53
C ILE A 94 -14.05 12.17 -14.00
N PRO A 95 -14.25 13.40 -14.50
CA PRO A 95 -14.44 13.64 -15.93
C PRO A 95 -13.20 13.28 -16.76
N LEU A 96 -13.42 12.65 -17.92
CA LEU A 96 -12.36 12.29 -18.89
C LEU A 96 -11.95 13.50 -19.73
N ASN A 97 -11.28 14.45 -19.11
CA ASN A 97 -10.77 15.66 -19.76
C ASN A 97 -9.45 16.07 -19.10
N THR A 98 -8.85 17.13 -19.63
CA THR A 98 -7.69 17.79 -19.02
C THR A 98 -8.01 18.21 -17.59
N GLN A 99 -7.19 17.78 -16.65
CA GLN A 99 -7.25 18.14 -15.23
C GLN A 99 -6.20 19.21 -14.91
N ILE A 100 -6.45 20.01 -13.89
CA ILE A 100 -5.59 21.14 -13.53
C ILE A 100 -5.20 21.04 -12.06
N LEU A 101 -3.88 21.10 -11.79
CA LEU A 101 -3.33 21.36 -10.47
C LEU A 101 -3.02 22.86 -10.34
N LEU A 102 -3.23 23.40 -9.16
CA LEU A 102 -2.76 24.73 -8.80
C LEU A 102 -1.53 24.59 -7.91
N VAL A 103 -0.40 25.07 -8.40
CA VAL A 103 0.88 25.08 -7.69
C VAL A 103 1.11 26.47 -7.16
N LYS A 104 1.10 26.63 -5.85
CA LYS A 104 1.29 27.91 -5.18
C LYS A 104 2.73 28.03 -4.67
N ASN A 105 3.37 29.12 -5.03
CA ASN A 105 4.59 29.59 -4.40
C ASN A 105 4.37 30.95 -3.71
N ALA A 106 5.41 31.52 -3.12
CA ALA A 106 5.28 32.79 -2.35
C ALA A 106 4.77 33.97 -3.18
N GLN A 107 4.85 33.94 -4.52
CA GLN A 107 4.61 35.10 -5.40
C GLN A 107 3.57 34.83 -6.49
N SER A 108 3.25 33.57 -6.80
CA SER A 108 2.37 33.21 -7.91
C SER A 108 1.66 31.89 -7.69
N VAL A 109 0.57 31.71 -8.45
CA VAL A 109 -0.11 30.43 -8.61
C VAL A 109 0.07 30.00 -10.07
N THR A 110 0.58 28.79 -10.30
CA THR A 110 0.81 28.22 -11.63
C THR A 110 -0.14 27.05 -11.87
N GLU A 111 -0.77 27.02 -13.02
CA GLU A 111 -1.56 25.86 -13.47
C GLU A 111 -0.64 24.80 -14.07
N VAL A 112 -0.80 23.54 -13.64
CA VAL A 112 -0.16 22.39 -14.25
C VAL A 112 -1.23 21.43 -14.73
N ARG A 113 -1.20 21.09 -16.01
CA ARG A 113 -2.24 20.29 -16.68
C ARG A 113 -1.78 18.85 -16.86
N PHE A 114 -2.72 17.91 -16.73
CA PHE A 114 -2.52 16.50 -17.04
C PHE A 114 -3.81 15.87 -17.58
N GLU A 115 -3.68 14.77 -18.31
CA GLU A 115 -4.79 14.07 -18.94
C GLU A 115 -5.22 12.85 -18.13
N VAL A 116 -6.53 12.57 -18.16
CA VAL A 116 -7.13 11.35 -17.60
C VAL A 116 -7.59 10.46 -18.74
N VAL A 117 -7.12 9.20 -18.72
CA VAL A 117 -7.44 8.19 -19.73
C VAL A 117 -8.64 7.36 -19.27
N ASP A 118 -9.51 6.95 -20.19
CA ASP A 118 -10.69 6.12 -19.85
C ASP A 118 -10.29 4.74 -19.34
N LYS A 119 -11.02 4.27 -18.34
CA LYS A 119 -10.95 2.91 -17.84
C LYS A 119 -12.36 2.40 -17.57
N LYS A 120 -12.70 1.26 -18.17
CA LYS A 120 -13.99 0.60 -17.96
C LYS A 120 -13.91 -0.41 -16.83
N TYR A 121 -14.80 -0.27 -15.85
CA TYR A 121 -14.95 -1.19 -14.74
C TYR A 121 -16.07 -2.19 -14.97
N ARG A 122 -15.81 -3.47 -14.63
CA ARG A 122 -16.77 -4.56 -14.77
C ARG A 122 -17.89 -4.45 -13.75
N GLU A 123 -19.03 -5.07 -14.07
CA GLU A 123 -20.12 -5.25 -13.11
C GLU A 123 -19.87 -6.48 -12.21
N GLN A 124 -20.34 -6.37 -10.98
CA GLN A 124 -20.40 -7.47 -10.01
C GLN A 124 -21.80 -7.54 -9.42
N ARG A 125 -22.45 -8.68 -9.62
CA ARG A 125 -23.81 -8.96 -9.08
C ARG A 125 -23.67 -9.94 -7.93
N ILE A 126 -24.10 -9.53 -6.73
CA ILE A 126 -23.95 -10.29 -5.49
C ILE A 126 -25.32 -10.50 -4.86
N THR A 127 -25.59 -11.73 -4.42
CA THR A 127 -26.72 -12.03 -3.55
C THR A 127 -26.29 -11.87 -2.10
N VAL A 128 -26.98 -10.99 -1.37
CA VAL A 128 -26.75 -10.73 0.05
C VAL A 128 -27.94 -11.30 0.82
N ASN A 129 -27.70 -12.30 1.68
CA ASN A 129 -28.75 -12.99 2.42
C ASN A 129 -29.39 -12.09 3.49
N ASN A 130 -28.61 -11.22 4.12
CA ASN A 130 -29.13 -10.26 5.09
C ASN A 130 -29.70 -9.03 4.36
N SER A 131 -31.02 -8.99 4.16
CA SER A 131 -31.70 -7.88 3.50
C SER A 131 -31.48 -6.53 4.16
N ARG A 132 -31.26 -6.49 5.50
CA ARG A 132 -30.93 -5.28 6.26
C ARG A 132 -29.61 -4.65 5.83
N HIS A 133 -28.66 -5.44 5.33
CA HIS A 133 -27.40 -4.93 4.75
C HIS A 133 -27.55 -4.42 3.31
N VAL A 134 -28.66 -4.72 2.65
CA VAL A 134 -29.00 -4.19 1.31
C VAL A 134 -29.90 -2.96 1.45
N ASN A 135 -30.97 -3.09 2.23
CA ASN A 135 -31.96 -2.06 2.52
C ASN A 135 -32.05 -1.86 4.05
N PRO A 136 -31.20 -0.98 4.63
CA PRO A 136 -31.19 -0.72 6.07
C PRO A 136 -32.52 -0.19 6.56
N LEU A 137 -32.88 -0.55 7.80
CA LEU A 137 -34.07 0.00 8.46
C LEU A 137 -33.86 1.49 8.80
N PRO A 138 -34.94 2.27 9.01
CA PRO A 138 -34.84 3.68 9.41
C PRO A 138 -33.92 3.90 10.62
N ASP A 139 -33.98 3.03 11.64
CA ASP A 139 -33.15 3.11 12.84
C ASP A 139 -31.65 2.90 12.53
N ASP A 140 -31.33 2.06 11.53
CA ASP A 140 -29.95 1.87 11.07
C ASP A 140 -29.38 3.12 10.41
N MET A 141 -30.22 3.91 9.74
CA MET A 141 -29.79 5.09 8.99
C MET A 141 -29.16 6.14 9.87
N THR A 142 -29.62 6.30 11.11
CA THR A 142 -29.01 7.21 12.09
C THR A 142 -27.58 6.77 12.41
N ARG A 143 -27.36 5.48 12.68
CA ARG A 143 -26.06 4.87 12.91
C ARG A 143 -25.16 5.03 11.67
N ILE A 144 -25.65 4.63 10.50
CA ILE A 144 -24.92 4.68 9.23
C ILE A 144 -24.47 6.11 8.90
N THR A 145 -25.37 7.10 9.03
CA THR A 145 -25.05 8.50 8.71
C THR A 145 -23.94 9.03 9.61
N ARG A 146 -24.00 8.77 10.91
CA ARG A 146 -22.95 9.15 11.85
C ARG A 146 -21.61 8.47 11.51
N GLU A 147 -21.63 7.18 11.21
CA GLU A 147 -20.44 6.39 10.89
C GLU A 147 -19.78 6.86 9.60
N LEU A 148 -20.57 7.15 8.56
CA LEU A 148 -20.08 7.72 7.30
C LEU A 148 -19.41 9.08 7.51
N ALA A 149 -19.99 9.94 8.37
CA ALA A 149 -19.39 11.24 8.68
C ALA A 149 -18.02 11.09 9.36
N LEU A 150 -17.87 10.15 10.31
CA LEU A 150 -16.59 9.84 10.96
C LEU A 150 -15.55 9.33 9.97
N GLN A 151 -15.92 8.39 9.10
CA GLN A 151 -15.03 7.82 8.08
C GLN A 151 -14.62 8.86 7.03
N ASN A 152 -15.56 9.69 6.56
CA ASN A 152 -15.26 10.78 5.64
C ASN A 152 -14.29 11.79 6.26
N LYS A 153 -14.46 12.14 7.55
CA LYS A 153 -13.51 12.99 8.26
C LYS A 153 -12.11 12.36 8.34
N ALA A 154 -12.01 11.04 8.54
CA ALA A 154 -10.73 10.34 8.53
C ALA A 154 -10.06 10.40 7.15
N TYR A 155 -10.80 10.21 6.05
CA TYR A 155 -10.25 10.34 4.69
C TYR A 155 -9.80 11.76 4.34
N GLN A 156 -10.41 12.79 4.93
CA GLN A 156 -10.06 14.20 4.73
C GLN A 156 -8.84 14.65 5.54
N GLN A 157 -8.27 13.77 6.36
CA GLN A 157 -7.09 14.09 7.16
C GLN A 157 -5.91 14.41 6.24
N PHE A 158 -5.23 15.54 6.51
CA PHE A 158 -4.02 15.95 5.81
C PHE A 158 -2.98 16.40 6.84
N SER A 159 -2.23 15.45 7.37
CA SER A 159 -1.21 15.71 8.38
C SER A 159 0.07 16.31 7.75
N PRO A 160 0.86 17.08 8.50
CA PRO A 160 2.05 17.76 7.97
C PRO A 160 3.22 16.83 7.64
N ASN A 161 3.25 15.65 8.23
CA ASN A 161 4.34 14.68 8.06
C ASN A 161 4.33 14.10 6.64
N LEU A 162 5.52 13.90 6.07
CA LEU A 162 5.64 13.15 4.82
C LEU A 162 5.45 11.65 5.09
N PRO A 163 4.85 10.90 4.16
CA PRO A 163 4.82 9.44 4.24
C PRO A 163 6.25 8.87 4.27
N SER A 164 6.47 7.83 5.07
CA SER A 164 7.75 7.11 5.07
C SER A 164 8.06 6.45 3.72
N ASN A 165 7.01 6.05 3.02
CA ASN A 165 7.03 5.52 1.65
C ASN A 165 5.64 5.71 1.03
N VAL A 166 5.60 5.94 -0.29
CA VAL A 166 4.36 6.06 -1.06
C VAL A 166 4.01 4.72 -1.74
N ILE A 167 5.01 3.90 -2.06
CA ILE A 167 4.81 2.53 -2.53
C ILE A 167 4.60 1.66 -1.31
N LEU A 168 3.44 1.00 -1.25
CA LEU A 168 2.96 0.30 -0.06
C LEU A 168 3.25 -1.20 -0.15
N ASP A 169 3.40 -1.86 1.01
CA ASP A 169 3.40 -3.31 1.07
C ASP A 169 1.97 -3.87 1.05
N PRO A 170 1.73 -5.08 0.53
CA PRO A 170 0.48 -5.76 0.74
C PRO A 170 0.22 -5.95 2.24
N PRO A 171 -0.97 -5.58 2.76
CA PRO A 171 -1.28 -5.71 4.19
C PRO A 171 -1.41 -7.16 4.66
N VAL A 172 -1.69 -8.08 3.74
CA VAL A 172 -1.71 -9.52 3.93
C VAL A 172 -1.13 -10.23 2.71
N LYS A 173 -0.60 -11.44 2.91
CA LYS A 173 -0.22 -12.33 1.80
C LYS A 173 -1.38 -13.23 1.45
N GLY A 174 -1.87 -13.15 0.21
CA GLY A 174 -2.98 -13.99 -0.26
C GLY A 174 -3.53 -13.57 -1.62
N PRO A 175 -4.43 -14.36 -2.20
CA PRO A 175 -5.00 -14.07 -3.50
C PRO A 175 -5.95 -12.87 -3.43
N LEU A 176 -5.94 -12.06 -4.50
CA LEU A 176 -6.92 -10.99 -4.70
C LEU A 176 -8.24 -11.61 -5.16
N SER A 177 -9.34 -11.28 -4.49
CA SER A 177 -10.66 -11.85 -4.78
C SER A 177 -11.62 -10.86 -5.45
N SER A 178 -11.55 -9.58 -5.09
CA SER A 178 -12.43 -8.56 -5.65
C SER A 178 -11.65 -7.28 -5.90
N PRO A 179 -11.45 -6.88 -7.18
CA PRO A 179 -10.70 -5.68 -7.52
C PRO A 179 -11.50 -4.40 -7.21
N PHE A 180 -10.76 -3.30 -7.13
CA PHE A 180 -11.30 -1.95 -7.05
C PHE A 180 -12.14 -1.58 -8.27
N GLY A 181 -13.11 -0.70 -8.09
CA GLY A 181 -13.90 -0.07 -9.16
C GLY A 181 -15.05 -0.91 -9.69
N LEU A 182 -15.26 -2.15 -9.22
CA LEU A 182 -16.41 -2.98 -9.65
C LEU A 182 -17.73 -2.24 -9.43
N LYS A 183 -18.56 -2.12 -10.48
CA LYS A 183 -19.94 -1.62 -10.41
C LYS A 183 -20.80 -2.66 -9.71
N ARG A 184 -21.16 -2.42 -8.45
CA ARG A 184 -21.85 -3.40 -7.60
C ARG A 184 -23.37 -3.35 -7.73
N PHE A 185 -23.98 -4.53 -7.85
CA PHE A 185 -25.42 -4.73 -7.74
C PHE A 185 -25.66 -5.77 -6.64
N PHE A 186 -26.39 -5.38 -5.58
CA PHE A 186 -26.77 -6.28 -4.50
C PHE A 186 -28.25 -6.61 -4.64
N ASN A 187 -28.60 -7.89 -4.78
CA ASN A 187 -29.95 -8.36 -5.02
C ASN A 187 -30.64 -7.64 -6.20
N GLY A 188 -29.87 -7.31 -7.24
CA GLY A 188 -30.34 -6.60 -8.43
C GLY A 188 -30.30 -5.07 -8.34
N GLU A 189 -30.12 -4.49 -7.16
CA GLU A 189 -30.11 -3.06 -6.93
C GLU A 189 -28.70 -2.45 -7.06
N PRO A 190 -28.53 -1.32 -7.77
CA PRO A 190 -27.22 -0.65 -7.89
C PRO A 190 -26.75 -0.12 -6.53
N ARG A 191 -25.48 -0.26 -6.26
CA ARG A 191 -24.80 0.21 -5.04
C ARG A 191 -23.54 0.98 -5.39
N ALA A 192 -22.97 1.67 -4.41
CA ALA A 192 -21.67 2.32 -4.57
C ALA A 192 -20.63 1.33 -5.10
N PRO A 193 -19.78 1.75 -6.04
CA PRO A 193 -18.71 0.92 -6.57
C PRO A 193 -17.80 0.37 -5.46
N HIS A 194 -17.10 -0.72 -5.75
CA HIS A 194 -16.09 -1.26 -4.85
C HIS A 194 -14.94 -0.27 -4.70
N SER A 195 -14.79 0.32 -3.53
CA SER A 195 -13.82 1.39 -3.28
C SER A 195 -12.46 0.91 -2.77
N GLY A 196 -12.23 -0.40 -2.72
CA GLY A 196 -11.00 -1.01 -2.21
C GLY A 196 -10.61 -2.28 -2.96
N LEU A 197 -9.71 -3.03 -2.36
CA LEU A 197 -9.19 -4.30 -2.87
C LEU A 197 -9.44 -5.39 -1.82
N ASP A 198 -10.03 -6.52 -2.24
CA ASP A 198 -10.31 -7.61 -1.33
C ASP A 198 -9.28 -8.73 -1.47
N PHE A 199 -8.75 -9.20 -0.32
CA PHE A 199 -7.85 -10.36 -0.21
C PHE A 199 -8.62 -11.54 0.41
N ALA A 200 -8.75 -12.64 -0.33
CA ALA A 200 -9.37 -13.86 0.16
C ALA A 200 -8.38 -14.64 1.05
N VAL A 201 -8.43 -14.36 2.33
CA VAL A 201 -7.57 -15.00 3.34
C VAL A 201 -8.42 -15.42 4.55
N PRO A 202 -8.03 -16.48 5.28
CA PRO A 202 -8.80 -16.99 6.42
C PRO A 202 -8.93 -15.98 7.56
N THR A 203 -10.00 -16.12 8.33
CA THR A 203 -10.15 -15.46 9.64
C THR A 203 -8.95 -15.75 10.54
N GLY A 204 -8.46 -14.72 11.23
CA GLY A 204 -7.29 -14.84 12.12
C GLY A 204 -5.96 -14.54 11.43
N THR A 205 -5.92 -14.39 10.08
CA THR A 205 -4.70 -13.96 9.37
C THR A 205 -4.26 -12.59 9.86
N PRO A 206 -2.98 -12.40 10.30
CA PRO A 206 -2.48 -11.09 10.73
C PRO A 206 -2.51 -10.06 9.60
N VAL A 207 -2.96 -8.85 9.92
CA VAL A 207 -2.98 -7.69 9.00
C VAL A 207 -1.88 -6.73 9.42
N HIS A 208 -1.05 -6.32 8.46
CA HIS A 208 0.13 -5.50 8.70
C HIS A 208 -0.03 -4.09 8.14
N ALA A 209 0.56 -3.11 8.81
CA ALA A 209 0.68 -1.75 8.31
C ALA A 209 1.61 -1.70 7.08
N PRO A 210 1.16 -1.20 5.91
CA PRO A 210 1.93 -1.22 4.66
C PRO A 210 3.05 -0.18 4.61
N ALA A 211 3.00 0.78 5.52
CA ALA A 211 3.94 1.88 5.74
C ALA A 211 3.84 2.33 7.20
N ALA A 212 4.80 3.09 7.68
CA ALA A 212 4.67 3.77 8.97
C ALA A 212 3.49 4.76 8.91
N GLY A 213 2.82 4.97 10.05
CA GLY A 213 1.68 5.89 10.12
C GLY A 213 1.09 5.98 11.52
N LYS A 214 0.03 6.74 11.64
CA LYS A 214 -0.70 6.93 12.90
C LYS A 214 -2.12 6.42 12.76
N VAL A 215 -2.59 5.64 13.74
CA VAL A 215 -4.01 5.22 13.80
C VAL A 215 -4.87 6.44 14.11
N ILE A 216 -5.80 6.76 13.22
CA ILE A 216 -6.66 7.95 13.33
C ILE A 216 -8.13 7.63 13.61
N LEU A 217 -8.55 6.39 13.34
CA LEU A 217 -9.91 5.95 13.62
C LEU A 217 -9.93 4.43 13.77
N THR A 218 -10.69 3.93 14.76
CA THR A 218 -11.03 2.52 14.95
C THR A 218 -12.48 2.41 15.39
N GLY A 219 -13.13 1.27 15.07
CA GLY A 219 -14.49 1.02 15.54
C GLY A 219 -15.16 -0.15 14.84
N ASP A 220 -16.36 -0.51 15.33
CA ASP A 220 -17.30 -1.42 14.66
C ASP A 220 -18.35 -0.60 13.91
N TYR A 221 -18.37 -0.73 12.59
CA TYR A 221 -19.24 0.01 11.70
C TYR A 221 -20.24 -0.92 11.02
N PHE A 222 -21.45 -0.42 10.77
CA PHE A 222 -22.58 -1.19 10.24
C PHE A 222 -22.24 -1.99 8.97
N PHE A 223 -21.58 -1.33 8.01
CA PHE A 223 -21.16 -1.99 6.76
C PHE A 223 -19.76 -2.57 6.81
N ASN A 224 -18.82 -1.87 7.43
CA ASN A 224 -17.40 -2.22 7.38
C ASN A 224 -16.98 -3.19 8.50
N GLY A 225 -17.84 -3.37 9.53
CA GLY A 225 -17.49 -4.15 10.73
C GLY A 225 -16.31 -3.51 11.45
N ASN A 226 -15.51 -4.32 12.13
CA ASN A 226 -14.30 -3.86 12.81
C ASN A 226 -13.32 -3.29 11.81
N THR A 227 -12.97 -2.02 12.00
CA THR A 227 -12.26 -1.20 11.02
C THR A 227 -11.14 -0.40 11.68
N VAL A 228 -10.02 -0.25 10.98
CA VAL A 228 -8.89 0.61 11.35
C VAL A 228 -8.59 1.57 10.20
N PHE A 229 -8.28 2.84 10.51
CA PHE A 229 -7.75 3.82 9.57
C PHE A 229 -6.36 4.25 10.02
N ILE A 230 -5.43 4.36 9.08
CA ILE A 230 -4.07 4.83 9.31
C ILE A 230 -3.80 6.04 8.42
N ASP A 231 -3.31 7.11 9.03
CA ASP A 231 -2.76 8.29 8.36
C ASP A 231 -1.24 8.10 8.20
N HIS A 232 -0.79 7.99 6.96
CA HIS A 232 0.63 7.86 6.61
C HIS A 232 1.30 9.21 6.36
N GLY A 233 0.51 10.28 6.32
CA GLY A 233 0.96 11.64 6.09
C GLY A 233 0.48 12.23 4.76
N ARG A 234 0.32 13.56 4.73
CA ARG A 234 -0.02 14.34 3.53
C ARG A 234 -1.20 13.79 2.74
N GLY A 235 -2.24 13.27 3.42
CA GLY A 235 -3.46 12.77 2.78
C GLY A 235 -3.36 11.36 2.19
N LEU A 236 -2.27 10.63 2.45
CA LEU A 236 -2.19 9.19 2.18
C LEU A 236 -2.80 8.45 3.36
N ILE A 237 -4.01 7.92 3.17
CA ILE A 237 -4.79 7.22 4.20
C ILE A 237 -5.06 5.79 3.74
N THR A 238 -4.95 4.83 4.65
CA THR A 238 -5.38 3.45 4.42
C THR A 238 -6.45 3.02 5.40
N MET A 239 -7.36 2.13 4.95
CA MET A 239 -8.44 1.58 5.77
C MET A 239 -8.50 0.07 5.63
N TYR A 240 -8.76 -0.62 6.74
CA TYR A 240 -8.82 -2.07 6.86
C TYR A 240 -10.16 -2.45 7.48
N CYS A 241 -10.96 -3.27 6.79
CA CYS A 241 -12.31 -3.63 7.23
C CYS A 241 -12.47 -5.11 7.51
N HIS A 242 -13.61 -5.45 8.09
CA HIS A 242 -14.09 -6.80 8.35
C HIS A 242 -13.21 -7.60 9.32
N LEU A 243 -12.42 -6.89 10.15
CA LEU A 243 -11.48 -7.51 11.08
C LEU A 243 -12.21 -8.34 12.16
N SER A 244 -11.61 -9.44 12.59
CA SER A 244 -12.05 -10.19 13.76
C SER A 244 -11.52 -9.59 15.06
N VAL A 245 -10.31 -9.01 15.00
CA VAL A 245 -9.63 -8.37 16.12
C VAL A 245 -8.97 -7.08 15.66
N ILE A 246 -9.07 -6.03 16.47
CA ILE A 246 -8.30 -4.78 16.34
C ILE A 246 -7.26 -4.81 17.46
N ASP A 247 -5.97 -4.84 17.11
CA ASP A 247 -4.84 -4.92 18.05
C ASP A 247 -4.21 -3.54 18.35
N VAL A 248 -4.83 -2.45 17.87
CA VAL A 248 -4.33 -1.07 17.97
C VAL A 248 -5.43 -0.12 18.42
N GLN A 249 -5.05 1.05 18.93
CA GLN A 249 -5.97 2.11 19.34
C GLN A 249 -5.66 3.44 18.65
N ILE A 250 -6.64 4.35 18.66
CA ILE A 250 -6.49 5.70 18.10
C ILE A 250 -5.32 6.40 18.79
N GLY A 251 -4.43 6.96 17.99
CA GLY A 251 -3.22 7.65 18.45
C GLY A 251 -1.95 6.83 18.36
N ASP A 252 -2.03 5.50 18.24
CA ASP A 252 -0.86 4.64 18.09
C ASP A 252 -0.04 4.99 16.85
N ALA A 253 1.27 5.10 17.04
CA ALA A 253 2.24 5.20 15.96
C ALA A 253 2.67 3.80 15.53
N LEU A 254 2.46 3.46 14.26
CA LEU A 254 2.79 2.16 13.71
C LEU A 254 4.04 2.25 12.84
N THR A 255 4.88 1.23 12.92
CA THR A 255 5.97 1.00 11.97
C THR A 255 5.49 0.16 10.79
N ARG A 256 6.20 0.26 9.65
CA ARG A 256 5.95 -0.61 8.49
C ARG A 256 6.08 -2.08 8.88
N GLY A 257 5.11 -2.91 8.51
CA GLY A 257 5.05 -4.33 8.83
C GLY A 257 4.49 -4.66 10.22
N GLN A 258 4.18 -3.68 11.07
CA GLN A 258 3.57 -3.92 12.38
C GLN A 258 2.15 -4.47 12.23
N VAL A 259 1.78 -5.47 13.04
CA VAL A 259 0.43 -6.03 13.08
C VAL A 259 -0.53 -4.99 13.67
N LEU A 260 -1.68 -4.79 13.01
CA LEU A 260 -2.73 -3.86 13.44
C LEU A 260 -4.05 -4.57 13.83
N GLY A 261 -4.16 -5.85 13.48
CA GLY A 261 -5.36 -6.66 13.75
C GLY A 261 -5.34 -7.96 12.98
N LYS A 262 -6.48 -8.64 12.94
CA LYS A 262 -6.65 -9.93 12.28
C LYS A 262 -7.85 -9.92 11.35
N VAL A 263 -7.72 -10.56 10.20
CA VAL A 263 -8.81 -10.76 9.24
C VAL A 263 -10.01 -11.44 9.91
N GLY A 264 -11.20 -11.06 9.50
CA GLY A 264 -12.45 -11.62 9.99
C GLY A 264 -13.55 -11.65 8.93
N ALA A 265 -14.77 -11.57 9.42
CA ALA A 265 -16.00 -11.52 8.60
C ALA A 265 -17.08 -10.65 9.28
N THR A 266 -16.66 -9.56 9.92
CA THR A 266 -17.58 -8.61 10.59
C THR A 266 -18.20 -7.64 9.60
N GLY A 267 -19.34 -7.06 9.90
CA GLY A 267 -20.06 -6.14 9.00
C GLY A 267 -20.75 -6.82 7.83
N ARG A 268 -20.81 -6.15 6.68
CA ARG A 268 -21.52 -6.63 5.47
C ARG A 268 -20.60 -7.45 4.56
N VAL A 269 -20.52 -8.74 4.76
CA VAL A 269 -19.69 -9.67 4.00
C VAL A 269 -20.42 -10.93 3.61
N THR A 270 -19.91 -11.65 2.62
CA THR A 270 -20.36 -13.00 2.22
C THR A 270 -19.44 -14.11 2.74
N GLY A 271 -18.27 -13.75 3.25
CA GLY A 271 -17.27 -14.68 3.78
C GLY A 271 -16.04 -13.95 4.31
N ALA A 272 -15.11 -14.66 4.93
CA ALA A 272 -13.89 -14.10 5.48
C ALA A 272 -12.99 -13.51 4.39
N HIS A 273 -12.58 -12.26 4.54
CA HIS A 273 -11.64 -11.56 3.68
C HIS A 273 -11.13 -10.28 4.35
N LEU A 274 -10.03 -9.73 3.86
CA LEU A 274 -9.63 -8.36 4.17
C LEU A 274 -10.12 -7.45 3.04
N HIS A 275 -10.91 -6.43 3.37
CA HIS A 275 -11.15 -5.30 2.49
C HIS A 275 -10.17 -4.18 2.84
N TRP A 276 -9.38 -3.73 1.86
CA TRP A 276 -8.35 -2.71 2.02
C TRP A 276 -8.56 -1.54 1.08
N ASN A 277 -8.58 -0.30 1.63
CA ASN A 277 -8.64 0.93 0.84
C ASN A 277 -7.34 1.70 0.93
N VAL A 278 -7.04 2.43 -0.16
CA VAL A 278 -6.06 3.52 -0.19
C VAL A 278 -6.78 4.78 -0.65
N SER A 279 -6.48 5.90 0.01
CA SER A 279 -6.98 7.22 -0.34
C SER A 279 -5.84 8.21 -0.47
N LEU A 280 -5.91 9.07 -1.48
CA LEU A 280 -5.06 10.25 -1.66
C LEU A 280 -5.96 11.47 -1.86
N ASN A 281 -5.63 12.59 -1.24
CA ASN A 281 -6.40 13.84 -1.34
C ASN A 281 -7.93 13.64 -1.26
N ASP A 282 -8.38 12.77 -0.33
CA ASP A 282 -9.79 12.39 -0.12
C ASP A 282 -10.44 11.60 -1.29
N ALA A 283 -9.67 11.17 -2.28
CA ALA A 283 -10.12 10.27 -3.35
C ALA A 283 -9.72 8.83 -3.03
N ARG A 284 -10.68 7.88 -3.03
CA ARG A 284 -10.38 6.44 -2.97
C ARG A 284 -9.81 6.02 -4.31
N VAL A 285 -8.63 5.42 -4.26
CA VAL A 285 -7.87 5.01 -5.45
C VAL A 285 -7.60 3.51 -5.41
N ASP A 286 -7.31 2.92 -6.57
CA ASP A 286 -7.06 1.48 -6.69
C ASP A 286 -5.82 1.05 -5.89
N PRO A 287 -5.99 0.29 -4.80
CA PRO A 287 -4.87 -0.14 -3.97
C PRO A 287 -3.86 -1.02 -4.71
N ALA A 288 -4.29 -1.70 -5.78
CA ALA A 288 -3.42 -2.55 -6.60
C ALA A 288 -2.28 -1.77 -7.25
N ILE A 289 -2.45 -0.46 -7.47
CA ILE A 289 -1.40 0.46 -7.98
C ILE A 289 -0.20 0.46 -7.02
N PHE A 290 -0.45 0.57 -5.73
CA PHE A 290 0.57 0.76 -4.70
C PHE A 290 1.38 -0.50 -4.39
N ILE A 291 0.87 -1.68 -4.74
CA ILE A 291 1.50 -2.99 -4.54
C ILE A 291 1.96 -3.65 -5.84
N GLY A 292 1.96 -2.91 -6.97
CA GLY A 292 2.40 -3.42 -8.27
C GLY A 292 1.51 -4.52 -8.87
N GLN A 293 0.20 -4.53 -8.53
CA GLN A 293 -0.78 -5.52 -9.02
C GLN A 293 -1.88 -4.90 -9.90
N PHE A 294 -1.71 -3.64 -10.28
CA PHE A 294 -2.68 -2.93 -11.12
C PHE A 294 -2.84 -3.59 -12.48
N LYS A 295 -4.09 -3.70 -12.94
CA LYS A 295 -4.45 -4.16 -14.29
C LYS A 295 -5.14 -2.99 -15.00
N PRO A 296 -4.58 -2.52 -16.14
CA PRO A 296 -5.14 -1.42 -16.93
C PRO A 296 -6.50 -1.74 -17.54
#